data_56c73c40bb09c3173ac1a10e64185838
#
_entry.id   56c73c40bb09c3173ac1a10e64185838
#
_cell.length_a   1.000
_cell.length_b   1.000
_cell.length_c   1.000
_cell.angle_alpha   90.00
_cell.angle_beta   90.00
_cell.angle_gamma   90.00
#
_symmetry.space_group_name_H-M   'P 1'
#
loop_
_entity.id
_entity.type
_entity.pdbx_description
1 polymer ?
#
loop_
_entity_poly.entity_id
_entity_poly.type
_entity_poly.pdbx_seq_one_letter_code
_entity_poly.pdbx_strand_id
1 'polypeptide(L)'
;MSESKHFRTGRSGQNSTVSTAFPRATGKQYGYRPEQVDEFLARARATFEQSVTQSDAMKSSDIRHTAFSLKRRGYSARHVDAAMDRLEEVFAQRERRAYMAEIGENAWWAEVQQLLSEIRGRLERERGKRFHSRGFFAMGYRRSQVDAFLDRVQALLAGKGSLAPAEVRNVVFHAQWRGYDEDQVDAFLDAVVDLMLATSD
;
A
#
# COMPACT_ATOMS: atom_id res chain seq x y z
N MET A 1 1.68 -45.79 -56.11
CA MET A 1 2.84 -45.26 -55.37
C MET A 1 2.51 -43.80 -55.12
N SER A 2 2.04 -43.52 -53.90
CA SER A 2 1.75 -42.16 -53.52
C SER A 2 2.00 -42.02 -51.99
N GLU A 3 3.06 -41.36 -51.63
CA GLU A 3 3.47 -41.15 -50.23
C GLU A 3 2.66 -40.00 -49.61
N SER A 4 1.93 -40.33 -48.57
CA SER A 4 1.25 -39.34 -47.72
C SER A 4 2.20 -38.84 -46.66
N LYS A 5 2.67 -37.58 -46.78
CA LYS A 5 3.39 -36.86 -45.77
C LYS A 5 2.42 -36.36 -44.69
N HIS A 6 2.58 -36.90 -43.49
CA HIS A 6 1.93 -36.40 -42.27
C HIS A 6 2.52 -35.04 -41.86
N PHE A 7 1.70 -34.03 -41.93
CA PHE A 7 2.02 -32.68 -41.42
C PHE A 7 1.66 -32.66 -39.92
N ARG A 8 2.70 -32.71 -39.07
CA ARG A 8 2.57 -32.62 -37.63
C ARG A 8 2.49 -31.13 -37.27
N THR A 9 1.28 -30.60 -37.07
CA THR A 9 1.06 -29.27 -36.52
C THR A 9 1.44 -29.25 -35.05
N GLY A 10 2.63 -28.80 -34.76
CA GLY A 10 3.06 -28.46 -33.41
C GLY A 10 2.36 -27.18 -32.92
N ARG A 11 1.39 -27.35 -32.04
CA ARG A 11 0.77 -26.26 -31.31
C ARG A 11 1.72 -25.80 -30.22
N SER A 12 2.60 -24.86 -30.58
CA SER A 12 3.41 -24.12 -29.61
C SER A 12 2.49 -23.08 -28.96
N GLY A 13 1.95 -23.43 -27.79
CA GLY A 13 1.30 -22.49 -26.89
C GLY A 13 2.38 -21.58 -26.31
N GLN A 14 2.62 -20.45 -26.94
CA GLN A 14 3.38 -19.35 -26.32
C GLN A 14 2.48 -18.70 -25.29
N ASN A 15 2.50 -19.21 -24.06
CA ASN A 15 2.16 -18.41 -22.91
C ASN A 15 3.22 -17.30 -22.83
N SER A 16 2.90 -16.13 -23.34
CA SER A 16 3.64 -14.91 -23.10
C SER A 16 3.43 -14.48 -21.64
N THR A 17 4.11 -15.17 -20.72
CA THR A 17 4.32 -14.64 -19.39
C THR A 17 5.18 -13.41 -19.54
N VAL A 18 4.57 -12.23 -19.45
CA VAL A 18 5.30 -10.99 -19.27
C VAL A 18 5.97 -11.10 -17.91
N SER A 19 7.17 -11.65 -17.91
CA SER A 19 8.03 -11.71 -16.72
C SER A 19 8.45 -10.29 -16.39
N THR A 20 7.78 -9.68 -15.43
CA THR A 20 8.26 -8.47 -14.75
C THR A 20 9.44 -8.87 -13.87
N ALA A 21 10.58 -9.15 -14.49
CA ALA A 21 11.77 -9.58 -13.78
C ALA A 21 12.37 -8.40 -13.02
N PHE A 22 12.02 -8.29 -11.72
CA PHE A 22 12.73 -7.38 -10.83
C PHE A 22 14.18 -7.83 -10.65
N PRO A 23 15.12 -6.90 -10.42
CA PRO A 23 16.47 -7.25 -10.02
C PRO A 23 16.46 -8.16 -8.80
N ARG A 24 17.36 -9.14 -8.78
CA ARG A 24 17.51 -10.04 -7.64
C ARG A 24 18.34 -9.38 -6.54
N ALA A 25 18.05 -9.74 -5.29
CA ALA A 25 18.89 -9.38 -4.16
C ALA A 25 20.29 -9.98 -4.33
N THR A 26 21.33 -9.18 -4.11
CA THR A 26 22.72 -9.53 -4.37
C THR A 26 23.38 -10.20 -3.16
N GLY A 27 24.36 -11.06 -3.42
CA GLY A 27 25.18 -11.69 -2.38
C GLY A 27 24.40 -12.59 -1.44
N LYS A 28 24.50 -12.33 -0.12
CA LYS A 28 23.81 -13.08 0.94
C LYS A 28 22.46 -12.44 1.35
N GLN A 29 22.05 -11.38 0.66
CA GLN A 29 20.82 -10.66 1.01
C GLN A 29 19.58 -11.48 0.70
N TYR A 30 18.57 -11.29 1.53
CA TYR A 30 17.22 -11.78 1.30
C TYR A 30 16.44 -10.75 0.47
N GLY A 31 15.54 -11.24 -0.37
CA GLY A 31 14.57 -10.44 -1.12
C GLY A 31 13.23 -11.14 -1.10
N TYR A 32 12.23 -10.55 -1.70
CA TYR A 32 10.90 -11.13 -1.75
C TYR A 32 10.84 -12.37 -2.65
N ARG A 33 10.03 -13.34 -2.27
CA ARG A 33 9.81 -14.56 -3.04
C ARG A 33 9.20 -14.23 -4.39
N PRO A 34 9.89 -14.52 -5.52
CA PRO A 34 9.44 -14.09 -6.85
C PRO A 34 8.07 -14.63 -7.22
N GLU A 35 7.81 -15.89 -6.86
CA GLU A 35 6.57 -16.56 -7.20
C GLU A 35 5.36 -15.84 -6.60
N GLN A 36 5.47 -15.33 -5.36
CA GLN A 36 4.41 -14.55 -4.69
C GLN A 36 4.22 -13.16 -5.32
N VAL A 37 5.33 -12.49 -5.64
CA VAL A 37 5.29 -11.17 -6.27
C VAL A 37 4.68 -11.26 -7.67
N ASP A 38 5.13 -12.22 -8.49
CA ASP A 38 4.64 -12.39 -9.86
C ASP A 38 3.15 -12.76 -9.87
N GLU A 39 2.70 -13.65 -8.99
CA GLU A 39 1.29 -14.02 -8.84
C GLU A 39 0.43 -12.83 -8.42
N PHE A 40 0.90 -12.04 -7.45
CA PHE A 40 0.19 -10.85 -6.99
C PHE A 40 0.05 -9.82 -8.11
N LEU A 41 1.14 -9.52 -8.84
CA LEU A 41 1.11 -8.57 -9.95
C LEU A 41 0.23 -9.04 -11.11
N ALA A 42 0.19 -10.35 -11.38
CA ALA A 42 -0.72 -10.92 -12.38
C ALA A 42 -2.19 -10.72 -11.99
N ARG A 43 -2.55 -10.95 -10.71
CA ARG A 43 -3.90 -10.67 -10.19
C ARG A 43 -4.24 -9.19 -10.24
N ALA A 44 -3.33 -8.31 -9.83
CA ALA A 44 -3.52 -6.87 -9.87
C ALA A 44 -3.78 -6.39 -11.31
N ARG A 45 -2.99 -6.89 -12.27
CA ARG A 45 -3.18 -6.58 -13.68
C ARG A 45 -4.55 -7.06 -14.19
N ALA A 46 -4.93 -8.29 -13.90
CA ALA A 46 -6.23 -8.83 -14.29
C ALA A 46 -7.39 -7.98 -13.74
N THR A 47 -7.30 -7.57 -12.46
CA THR A 47 -8.29 -6.68 -11.83
C THR A 47 -8.30 -5.30 -12.51
N PHE A 48 -7.14 -4.77 -12.86
CA PHE A 48 -7.06 -3.45 -13.51
C PHE A 48 -7.64 -3.45 -14.92
N GLU A 49 -7.50 -4.54 -15.67
CA GLU A 49 -8.03 -4.71 -17.02
C GLU A 49 -9.56 -4.96 -17.03
N GLN A 50 -10.13 -5.43 -15.91
CA GLN A 50 -11.56 -5.64 -15.76
C GLN A 50 -12.30 -4.37 -15.36
N SER A 51 -13.57 -4.23 -15.76
CA SER A 51 -14.42 -3.10 -15.35
C SER A 51 -14.70 -3.13 -13.83
N VAL A 52 -14.77 -1.96 -13.20
CA VAL A 52 -14.83 -1.71 -11.72
C VAL A 52 -16.05 -2.33 -11.00
N THR A 53 -16.95 -2.98 -11.70
CA THR A 53 -18.27 -3.41 -11.17
C THR A 53 -18.29 -4.74 -10.40
N GLN A 54 -17.14 -5.39 -10.15
CA GLN A 54 -17.12 -6.63 -9.36
C GLN A 54 -16.77 -6.33 -7.89
N SER A 55 -17.63 -6.77 -6.97
CA SER A 55 -17.48 -6.63 -5.51
C SER A 55 -16.17 -7.23 -4.94
N ASP A 56 -15.54 -8.13 -5.69
CA ASP A 56 -14.29 -8.80 -5.31
C ASP A 56 -13.05 -8.22 -6.01
N ALA A 57 -13.16 -7.03 -6.59
CA ALA A 57 -12.03 -6.36 -7.24
C ALA A 57 -10.99 -5.95 -6.19
N MET A 58 -9.70 -6.22 -6.46
CA MET A 58 -8.59 -5.77 -5.63
C MET A 58 -8.64 -4.25 -5.45
N LYS A 59 -8.47 -3.79 -4.22
CA LYS A 59 -8.47 -2.38 -3.83
C LYS A 59 -7.04 -1.89 -3.56
N SER A 60 -6.85 -0.58 -3.54
CA SER A 60 -5.59 0.06 -3.14
C SER A 60 -5.17 -0.35 -1.72
N SER A 61 -6.12 -0.49 -0.80
CA SER A 61 -5.89 -1.00 0.55
C SER A 61 -5.34 -2.42 0.58
N ASP A 62 -5.78 -3.31 -0.31
CA ASP A 62 -5.27 -4.69 -0.40
C ASP A 62 -3.81 -4.71 -0.86
N ILE A 63 -3.44 -3.79 -1.77
CA ILE A 63 -2.06 -3.60 -2.22
C ILE A 63 -1.20 -3.13 -1.05
N ARG A 64 -1.68 -2.14 -0.29
CA ARG A 64 -1.01 -1.57 0.89
C ARG A 64 -0.67 -2.63 1.94
N HIS A 65 -1.61 -3.53 2.24
CA HIS A 65 -1.47 -4.53 3.30
C HIS A 65 -0.83 -5.85 2.81
N THR A 66 -0.42 -5.92 1.54
CA THR A 66 0.21 -7.13 1.01
C THR A 66 1.64 -7.28 1.52
N ALA A 67 1.95 -8.44 2.07
CA ALA A 67 3.29 -8.81 2.51
C ALA A 67 3.80 -10.04 1.75
N PHE A 68 5.08 -10.05 1.44
CA PHE A 68 5.74 -11.17 0.76
C PHE A 68 6.77 -11.85 1.66
N SER A 69 6.84 -13.17 1.58
CA SER A 69 7.85 -13.94 2.28
C SER A 69 9.24 -13.67 1.73
N LEU A 70 10.24 -13.67 2.60
CA LEU A 70 11.63 -13.50 2.21
C LEU A 70 12.27 -14.80 1.71
N LYS A 71 13.14 -14.69 0.70
CA LYS A 71 13.89 -15.79 0.09
C LYS A 71 15.30 -15.30 -0.26
N ARG A 72 16.32 -16.17 -0.08
CA ARG A 72 17.67 -15.86 -0.56
C ARG A 72 17.66 -15.71 -2.07
N ARG A 73 18.31 -14.67 -2.58
CA ARG A 73 18.31 -14.31 -4.01
C ARG A 73 16.88 -14.08 -4.56
N GLY A 74 15.94 -13.66 -3.68
CA GLY A 74 14.61 -13.19 -4.08
C GLY A 74 14.69 -11.89 -4.87
N TYR A 75 13.55 -11.33 -5.24
CA TYR A 75 13.49 -9.99 -5.84
C TYR A 75 13.94 -8.94 -4.83
N SER A 76 14.67 -7.93 -5.32
CA SER A 76 15.12 -6.80 -4.48
C SER A 76 13.91 -6.10 -3.86
N ALA A 77 13.81 -6.09 -2.52
CA ALA A 77 12.71 -5.48 -1.80
C ALA A 77 12.49 -4.02 -2.26
N ARG A 78 13.56 -3.23 -2.32
CA ARG A 78 13.49 -1.83 -2.77
C ARG A 78 12.76 -1.64 -4.12
N HIS A 79 12.98 -2.54 -5.09
CA HIS A 79 12.36 -2.41 -6.40
C HIS A 79 10.91 -2.89 -6.40
N VAL A 80 10.62 -3.94 -5.64
CA VAL A 80 9.26 -4.44 -5.47
C VAL A 80 8.43 -3.42 -4.69
N ASP A 81 8.93 -2.89 -3.58
CA ASP A 81 8.24 -1.88 -2.78
C ASP A 81 7.91 -0.63 -3.61
N ALA A 82 8.88 -0.12 -4.39
CA ALA A 82 8.64 1.00 -5.28
C ALA A 82 7.60 0.71 -6.39
N ALA A 83 7.47 -0.54 -6.83
CA ALA A 83 6.43 -0.94 -7.78
C ALA A 83 5.07 -1.07 -7.09
N MET A 84 5.04 -1.59 -5.86
CA MET A 84 3.82 -1.67 -5.04
C MET A 84 3.27 -0.29 -4.72
N ASP A 85 4.13 0.67 -4.36
CA ASP A 85 3.74 2.07 -4.11
C ASP A 85 3.04 2.69 -5.33
N ARG A 86 3.63 2.53 -6.53
CA ARG A 86 3.04 3.03 -7.77
C ARG A 86 1.73 2.34 -8.12
N LEU A 87 1.66 1.03 -7.88
CA LEU A 87 0.46 0.24 -8.15
C LEU A 87 -0.68 0.69 -7.24
N GLU A 88 -0.41 0.89 -5.95
CA GLU A 88 -1.39 1.42 -5.00
C GLU A 88 -1.91 2.79 -5.43
N GLU A 89 -1.01 3.71 -5.81
CA GLU A 89 -1.40 5.05 -6.28
C GLU A 89 -2.34 4.99 -7.49
N VAL A 90 -2.04 4.13 -8.47
CA VAL A 90 -2.87 3.95 -9.67
C VAL A 90 -4.25 3.38 -9.31
N PHE A 91 -4.31 2.41 -8.39
CA PHE A 91 -5.57 1.84 -7.92
C PHE A 91 -6.38 2.86 -7.13
N ALA A 92 -5.77 3.60 -6.21
CA ALA A 92 -6.42 4.67 -5.45
C ALA A 92 -7.00 5.75 -6.37
N GLN A 93 -6.27 6.17 -7.41
CA GLN A 93 -6.80 7.12 -8.40
C GLN A 93 -8.01 6.57 -9.15
N ARG A 94 -7.98 5.28 -9.53
CA ARG A 94 -9.11 4.63 -10.20
C ARG A 94 -10.34 4.56 -9.29
N GLU A 95 -10.16 4.13 -8.04
CA GLU A 95 -11.21 4.06 -7.04
C GLU A 95 -11.82 5.44 -6.78
N ARG A 96 -10.98 6.45 -6.59
CA ARG A 96 -11.41 7.84 -6.43
C ARG A 96 -12.29 8.31 -7.59
N ARG A 97 -11.83 8.09 -8.84
CA ARG A 97 -12.60 8.50 -10.03
C ARG A 97 -13.95 7.80 -10.10
N ALA A 98 -14.00 6.50 -9.82
CA ALA A 98 -15.22 5.73 -9.81
C ALA A 98 -16.19 6.23 -8.72
N TYR A 99 -15.69 6.46 -7.52
CA TYR A 99 -16.48 6.93 -6.39
C TYR A 99 -16.97 8.38 -6.60
N MET A 100 -16.11 9.27 -7.11
CA MET A 100 -16.55 10.63 -7.48
C MET A 100 -17.62 10.63 -8.56
N ALA A 101 -17.56 9.69 -9.51
CA ALA A 101 -18.59 9.55 -10.54
C ALA A 101 -19.93 9.07 -9.96
N GLU A 102 -19.91 8.30 -8.86
CA GLU A 102 -21.09 7.77 -8.18
C GLU A 102 -21.74 8.82 -7.25
N ILE A 103 -20.97 9.45 -6.36
CA ILE A 103 -21.50 10.36 -5.33
C ILE A 103 -21.48 11.84 -5.75
N GLY A 104 -20.71 12.19 -6.76
CA GLY A 104 -20.48 13.55 -7.19
C GLY A 104 -19.29 14.23 -6.47
N GLU A 105 -18.66 15.16 -7.17
CA GLU A 105 -17.43 15.83 -6.72
C GLU A 105 -17.61 16.58 -5.38
N ASN A 106 -18.73 17.28 -5.21
CA ASN A 106 -19.00 18.05 -3.99
C ASN A 106 -19.11 17.15 -2.75
N ALA A 107 -19.78 16.00 -2.87
CA ALA A 107 -19.89 15.04 -1.78
C ALA A 107 -18.53 14.42 -1.45
N TRP A 108 -17.73 14.07 -2.47
CA TRP A 108 -16.37 13.62 -2.31
C TRP A 108 -15.51 14.61 -1.50
N TRP A 109 -15.51 15.88 -1.89
CA TRP A 109 -14.74 16.90 -1.18
C TRP A 109 -15.22 17.12 0.25
N ALA A 110 -16.52 16.97 0.52
CA ALA A 110 -17.05 17.02 1.89
C ALA A 110 -16.49 15.89 2.75
N GLU A 111 -16.40 14.66 2.23
CA GLU A 111 -15.81 13.52 2.93
C GLU A 111 -14.30 13.71 3.17
N VAL A 112 -13.56 14.20 2.18
CA VAL A 112 -12.13 14.53 2.32
C VAL A 112 -11.89 15.59 3.39
N GLN A 113 -12.74 16.62 3.45
CA GLN A 113 -12.68 17.65 4.49
C GLN A 113 -13.00 17.10 5.89
N GLN A 114 -13.97 16.19 5.99
CA GLN A 114 -14.25 15.50 7.24
C GLN A 114 -13.05 14.68 7.71
N LEU A 115 -12.47 13.86 6.84
CA LEU A 115 -11.26 13.06 7.13
C LEU A 115 -10.09 13.95 7.58
N LEU A 116 -9.86 15.05 6.89
CA LEU A 116 -8.85 16.05 7.27
C LEU A 116 -9.12 16.63 8.67
N SER A 117 -10.38 16.94 8.98
CA SER A 117 -10.77 17.44 10.30
C SER A 117 -10.51 16.43 11.42
N GLU A 118 -10.84 15.16 11.18
CA GLU A 118 -10.60 14.07 12.14
C GLU A 118 -9.08 13.87 12.39
N ILE A 119 -8.27 13.88 11.32
CA ILE A 119 -6.81 13.79 11.42
C ILE A 119 -6.27 14.99 12.21
N ARG A 120 -6.67 16.22 11.90
CA ARG A 120 -6.25 17.42 12.63
C ARG A 120 -6.63 17.35 14.11
N GLY A 121 -7.86 16.97 14.41
CA GLY A 121 -8.32 16.83 15.79
C GLY A 121 -7.50 15.82 16.60
N ARG A 122 -6.96 14.76 15.95
CA ARG A 122 -6.04 13.82 16.58
C ARG A 122 -4.66 14.43 16.80
N LEU A 123 -4.12 15.13 15.82
CA LEU A 123 -2.79 15.77 15.89
C LEU A 123 -2.72 16.89 16.94
N GLU A 124 -3.82 17.60 17.19
CA GLU A 124 -3.93 18.68 18.20
C GLU A 124 -3.91 18.16 19.64
N ARG A 125 -4.13 16.86 19.86
CA ARG A 125 -4.04 16.31 21.22
C ARG A 125 -2.62 16.44 21.77
N GLU A 126 -2.55 16.56 23.10
CA GLU A 126 -1.28 16.63 23.82
C GLU A 126 -0.39 15.41 23.51
N ARG A 127 0.89 15.64 23.31
CA ARG A 127 1.90 14.59 23.15
C ARG A 127 1.86 13.63 24.33
N GLY A 128 1.96 12.33 24.07
CA GLY A 128 1.79 11.27 25.05
C GLY A 128 0.32 10.87 25.32
N LYS A 129 -0.65 11.62 24.74
CA LYS A 129 -2.12 11.38 24.90
C LYS A 129 -2.87 11.31 23.56
N ARG A 130 -2.16 11.28 22.43
CA ARG A 130 -2.77 11.23 21.09
C ARG A 130 -3.57 9.95 20.85
N PHE A 131 -3.11 8.83 21.41
CA PHE A 131 -3.79 7.54 21.35
C PHE A 131 -3.93 6.93 22.75
N HIS A 132 -4.79 5.94 22.88
CA HIS A 132 -4.87 5.18 24.12
C HIS A 132 -3.61 4.36 24.35
N SER A 133 -3.36 4.05 25.61
CA SER A 133 -2.30 3.11 25.99
C SER A 133 -2.83 1.69 25.88
N ARG A 134 -2.04 0.79 25.32
CA ARG A 134 -2.36 -0.63 25.36
C ARG A 134 -2.16 -1.15 26.79
N GLY A 135 -3.21 -1.27 27.57
CA GLY A 135 -3.30 -1.85 28.90
C GLY A 135 -2.06 -1.82 29.83
N PHE A 136 -2.25 -2.11 31.11
CA PHE A 136 -1.18 -1.99 32.10
C PHE A 136 -0.05 -3.02 31.91
N PHE A 137 -0.33 -4.17 31.30
CA PHE A 137 0.60 -5.28 31.11
C PHE A 137 0.93 -5.57 29.64
N ALA A 138 0.67 -4.62 28.73
CA ALA A 138 0.88 -4.82 27.31
C ALA A 138 1.96 -3.88 26.73
N MET A 139 2.68 -4.39 25.73
CA MET A 139 3.55 -3.60 24.87
C MET A 139 2.71 -2.88 23.83
N GLY A 140 3.15 -1.72 23.40
CA GLY A 140 2.59 -0.95 22.28
C GLY A 140 3.68 -0.09 21.67
N TYR A 141 3.37 0.75 20.71
CA TYR A 141 4.34 1.61 20.07
C TYR A 141 4.88 2.68 21.00
N ARG A 142 6.20 2.95 20.88
CA ARG A 142 6.90 3.97 21.68
C ARG A 142 6.30 5.35 21.42
N ARG A 143 5.66 5.94 22.44
CA ARG A 143 4.91 7.19 22.34
C ARG A 143 5.73 8.33 21.75
N SER A 144 6.98 8.51 22.21
CA SER A 144 7.84 9.58 21.73
C SER A 144 8.18 9.47 20.25
N GLN A 145 8.31 8.24 19.71
CA GLN A 145 8.56 8.01 18.28
C GLN A 145 7.32 8.29 17.44
N VAL A 146 6.16 7.78 17.88
CA VAL A 146 4.88 8.06 17.22
C VAL A 146 4.62 9.56 17.22
N ASP A 147 4.72 10.24 18.37
CA ASP A 147 4.47 11.67 18.46
C ASP A 147 5.42 12.50 17.57
N ALA A 148 6.70 12.12 17.51
CA ALA A 148 7.67 12.79 16.63
C ALA A 148 7.33 12.61 15.14
N PHE A 149 6.83 11.43 14.76
CA PHE A 149 6.38 11.19 13.40
C PHE A 149 5.10 11.96 13.07
N LEU A 150 4.15 12.00 14.00
CA LEU A 150 2.92 12.78 13.84
C LEU A 150 3.16 14.29 13.75
N ASP A 151 4.22 14.81 14.37
CA ASP A 151 4.62 16.22 14.18
C ASP A 151 5.10 16.48 12.73
N ARG A 152 5.71 15.48 12.07
CA ARG A 152 6.04 15.59 10.63
C ARG A 152 4.75 15.59 9.79
N VAL A 153 3.77 14.75 10.13
CA VAL A 153 2.44 14.77 9.47
C VAL A 153 1.77 16.12 9.66
N GLN A 154 1.81 16.68 10.87
CA GLN A 154 1.27 18.01 11.15
C GLN A 154 1.98 19.11 10.34
N ALA A 155 3.31 19.04 10.20
CA ALA A 155 4.07 19.97 9.36
C ALA A 155 3.69 19.85 7.87
N LEU A 156 3.47 18.64 7.36
CA LEU A 156 2.96 18.40 6.01
C LEU A 156 1.62 19.10 5.79
N LEU A 157 0.65 18.87 6.69
CA LEU A 157 -0.70 19.48 6.60
C LEU A 157 -0.69 21.01 6.76
N ALA A 158 0.36 21.55 7.34
CA ALA A 158 0.60 23.01 7.43
C ALA A 158 1.38 23.57 6.22
N GLY A 159 1.72 22.76 5.22
CA GLY A 159 2.51 23.18 4.07
C GLY A 159 3.99 23.49 4.41
N LYS A 160 4.48 23.02 5.56
CA LYS A 160 5.83 23.30 6.06
C LYS A 160 6.80 22.12 5.94
N GLY A 161 6.40 21.05 5.29
CA GLY A 161 7.21 19.83 5.15
C GLY A 161 6.80 19.02 3.93
N SER A 162 7.59 18.00 3.62
CA SER A 162 7.24 16.97 2.64
C SER A 162 7.28 15.61 3.30
N LEU A 163 6.34 14.76 2.92
CA LEU A 163 6.24 13.37 3.37
C LEU A 163 5.60 12.60 2.23
N ALA A 164 6.21 11.50 1.82
CA ALA A 164 5.63 10.65 0.80
C ALA A 164 4.69 9.60 1.44
N PRO A 165 3.62 9.15 0.74
CA PRO A 165 2.76 8.06 1.23
C PRO A 165 3.56 6.82 1.64
N ALA A 166 4.59 6.45 0.87
CA ALA A 166 5.50 5.36 1.18
C ALA A 166 6.25 5.52 2.52
N GLU A 167 6.61 6.75 2.90
CA GLU A 167 7.26 7.00 4.20
C GLU A 167 6.28 6.78 5.36
N VAL A 168 5.00 7.11 5.17
CA VAL A 168 3.95 6.87 6.17
C VAL A 168 3.72 5.37 6.35
N ARG A 169 3.63 4.62 5.24
CA ARG A 169 3.40 3.17 5.25
C ARG A 169 4.54 2.36 5.86
N ASN A 170 5.77 2.79 5.58
CA ASN A 170 6.96 2.03 5.97
C ASN A 170 7.58 2.49 7.29
N VAL A 171 6.93 3.39 8.02
CA VAL A 171 7.43 3.82 9.32
C VAL A 171 7.39 2.68 10.33
N VAL A 172 8.47 2.49 11.06
CA VAL A 172 8.59 1.43 12.08
C VAL A 172 8.80 2.08 13.44
N PHE A 173 7.99 1.66 14.41
CA PHE A 173 8.11 2.10 15.79
C PHE A 173 8.59 0.95 16.68
N HIS A 174 9.48 1.27 17.62
CA HIS A 174 9.91 0.30 18.62
C HIS A 174 8.82 0.05 19.64
N ALA A 175 8.79 -1.17 20.15
CA ALA A 175 7.88 -1.52 21.24
C ALA A 175 8.27 -0.81 22.55
N GLN A 176 7.28 -0.41 23.33
CA GLN A 176 7.42 0.19 24.65
C GLN A 176 6.34 -0.33 25.59
N TRP A 177 6.74 -0.61 26.82
CA TRP A 177 5.79 -0.93 27.88
C TRP A 177 4.80 0.22 28.10
N ARG A 178 3.51 -0.07 28.13
CA ARG A 178 2.43 0.92 28.19
C ARG A 178 2.53 1.96 27.02
N GLY A 179 3.03 1.53 25.87
CA GLY A 179 3.06 2.32 24.65
C GLY A 179 1.66 2.65 24.12
N TYR A 180 1.59 3.35 23.00
CA TYR A 180 0.34 3.55 22.29
C TYR A 180 -0.21 2.23 21.73
N ASP A 181 -1.51 2.12 21.68
CA ASP A 181 -2.21 1.02 21.04
C ASP A 181 -1.86 0.98 19.54
N GLU A 182 -1.32 -0.15 19.10
CA GLU A 182 -0.81 -0.33 17.73
C GLU A 182 -1.92 -0.20 16.70
N ASP A 183 -3.07 -0.84 16.96
CA ASP A 183 -4.21 -0.84 16.03
C ASP A 183 -4.74 0.58 15.80
N GLN A 184 -4.73 1.44 16.84
CA GLN A 184 -5.16 2.84 16.71
C GLN A 184 -4.13 3.70 15.93
N VAL A 185 -2.85 3.45 16.13
CA VAL A 185 -1.79 4.16 15.41
C VAL A 185 -1.81 3.77 13.95
N ASP A 186 -1.89 2.47 13.66
CA ASP A 186 -1.89 1.95 12.29
C ASP A 186 -3.12 2.43 11.52
N ALA A 187 -4.32 2.35 12.11
CA ALA A 187 -5.54 2.90 11.49
C ALA A 187 -5.46 4.41 11.23
N PHE A 188 -4.78 5.16 12.11
CA PHE A 188 -4.55 6.60 11.89
C PHE A 188 -3.57 6.85 10.75
N LEU A 189 -2.50 6.07 10.64
CA LEU A 189 -1.54 6.19 9.54
C LEU A 189 -2.16 5.82 8.20
N ASP A 190 -3.01 4.81 8.17
CA ASP A 190 -3.81 4.47 6.99
C ASP A 190 -4.70 5.63 6.56
N ALA A 191 -5.41 6.26 7.49
CA ALA A 191 -6.24 7.43 7.21
C ALA A 191 -5.40 8.61 6.66
N VAL A 192 -4.17 8.81 7.15
CA VAL A 192 -3.24 9.81 6.61
C VAL A 192 -2.84 9.47 5.16
N VAL A 193 -2.54 8.21 4.86
CA VAL A 193 -2.22 7.78 3.49
C VAL A 193 -3.43 7.98 2.57
N ASP A 194 -4.63 7.61 3.02
CA ASP A 194 -5.86 7.81 2.24
C ASP A 194 -6.09 9.30 1.92
N LEU A 195 -5.88 10.19 2.90
CA LEU A 195 -5.95 11.63 2.67
C LEU A 195 -4.91 12.12 1.66
N MET A 196 -3.67 11.64 1.78
CA MET A 196 -2.59 12.00 0.84
C MET A 196 -2.91 11.54 -0.58
N LEU A 197 -3.41 10.31 -0.75
CA LEU A 197 -3.81 9.77 -2.05
C LEU A 197 -5.06 10.46 -2.60
N ALA A 198 -5.99 10.88 -1.74
CA ALA A 198 -7.18 11.62 -2.13
C ALA A 198 -6.85 13.03 -2.66
N THR A 199 -5.74 13.62 -2.21
CA THR A 199 -5.33 14.99 -2.54
C THR A 199 -4.14 15.06 -3.51
N SER A 200 -3.59 13.92 -3.96
CA SER A 200 -2.56 13.88 -5.00
C SER A 200 -3.17 14.11 -6.39
N ASP A 201 -2.51 14.96 -7.19
CA ASP A 201 -2.88 15.27 -8.58
C ASP A 201 -2.56 14.12 -9.55
#